data_6f8f9012c71b1cc449a2114e8f154049
#
_entry.id   6f8f9012c71b1cc449a2114e8f154049
#
_cell.length_a   1.000
_cell.length_b   1.000
_cell.length_c   1.000
_cell.angle_alpha   90.00
_cell.angle_beta   90.00
_cell.angle_gamma   90.00
#
_symmetry.space_group_name_H-M   'P 1'
#
loop_
_entity.id
_entity.type
_entity.pdbx_description
1 polymer ?
#
loop_
_entity_poly.entity_id
_entity_poly.type
_entity_poly.pdbx_seq_one_letter_code
_entity_poly.pdbx_strand_id
1 'polypeptide(L)'
;LAANCLLDFVLLSFLELYLARCPDKPVGYLAFAAKAVVVQILVMAYSHWSPGASLGGFVYTATLIGYLWDHSRGKAGYFRSFWDYALFTTFFAKSYLGPVVRYDRFVPQFSQLRSSATLISRGAVQFVIGLAKKVIIADGAVILYQELASLPVEEYTFFSAWMLVFAAAMAIFFTISAYGDMARGLCSIFSLEVPRVIYYPYQAKSVVECVSRINMP
;
A
#
# COMPACT_ATOMS: atom_id res chain seq x y z
N LEU A 1 -14.94 -6.16 2.72
CA LEU A 1 -14.19 -5.88 1.48
C LEU A 1 -15.01 -6.20 0.23
N ALA A 2 -15.59 -7.41 0.06
CA ALA A 2 -16.36 -7.79 -1.13
C ALA A 2 -17.56 -6.87 -1.40
N ALA A 3 -18.36 -6.56 -0.38
CA ALA A 3 -19.52 -5.67 -0.49
C ALA A 3 -19.11 -4.24 -0.90
N ASN A 4 -18.00 -3.72 -0.35
CA ASN A 4 -17.47 -2.41 -0.75
C ASN A 4 -16.96 -2.43 -2.19
N CYS A 5 -16.34 -3.51 -2.63
CA CYS A 5 -15.87 -3.68 -4.00
C CYS A 5 -17.01 -3.65 -5.02
N LEU A 6 -18.13 -4.31 -4.71
CA LEU A 6 -19.35 -4.27 -5.54
C LEU A 6 -19.95 -2.86 -5.60
N LEU A 7 -20.06 -2.22 -4.43
CA LEU A 7 -20.60 -0.86 -4.36
C LEU A 7 -19.72 0.13 -5.13
N ASP A 8 -18.39 0.01 -5.01
CA ASP A 8 -17.44 0.86 -5.72
C ASP A 8 -17.52 0.64 -7.23
N PHE A 9 -17.65 -0.61 -7.67
CA PHE A 9 -17.81 -0.93 -9.09
C PHE A 9 -19.09 -0.32 -9.67
N VAL A 10 -20.22 -0.46 -8.98
CA VAL A 10 -21.50 0.10 -9.41
C VAL A 10 -21.40 1.63 -9.47
N LEU A 11 -20.84 2.28 -8.44
CA LEU A 11 -20.69 3.72 -8.40
C LEU A 11 -19.73 4.23 -9.49
N LEU A 12 -18.63 3.52 -9.77
CA LEU A 12 -17.72 3.87 -10.86
C LEU A 12 -18.40 3.72 -12.22
N SER A 13 -19.19 2.67 -12.42
CA SER A 13 -19.95 2.49 -13.68
C SER A 13 -20.96 3.60 -13.89
N PHE A 14 -21.68 4.03 -12.84
CA PHE A 14 -22.57 5.20 -12.90
C PHE A 14 -21.80 6.49 -13.16
N LEU A 15 -20.63 6.66 -12.53
CA LEU A 15 -19.77 7.82 -12.73
C LEU A 15 -19.28 7.89 -14.19
N GLU A 16 -18.88 6.79 -14.80
CA GLU A 16 -18.47 6.73 -16.20
C GLU A 16 -19.62 7.10 -17.15
N LEU A 17 -20.82 6.57 -16.90
CA LEU A 17 -22.02 6.93 -17.66
C LEU A 17 -22.36 8.42 -17.52
N TYR A 18 -22.20 8.97 -16.33
CA TYR A 18 -22.43 10.40 -16.06
C TYR A 18 -21.40 11.27 -16.77
N LEU A 19 -20.11 10.92 -16.71
CA LEU A 19 -19.03 11.67 -17.35
C LEU A 19 -19.10 11.59 -18.89
N ALA A 20 -19.53 10.47 -19.44
CA ALA A 20 -19.78 10.33 -20.87
C ALA A 20 -20.88 11.29 -21.37
N ARG A 21 -21.85 11.64 -20.50
CA ARG A 21 -22.91 12.62 -20.78
C ARG A 21 -22.54 14.07 -20.50
N CYS A 22 -21.61 14.31 -19.57
CA CYS A 22 -21.24 15.65 -19.09
C CYS A 22 -19.71 15.73 -18.84
N PRO A 23 -18.88 15.78 -19.90
CA PRO A 23 -17.42 15.69 -19.78
C PRO A 23 -16.76 16.81 -18.95
N ASP A 24 -17.43 17.98 -18.85
CA ASP A 24 -16.85 19.19 -18.22
C ASP A 24 -17.15 19.33 -16.72
N LYS A 25 -17.80 18.34 -16.06
CA LYS A 25 -18.20 18.51 -14.65
C LYS A 25 -17.35 17.66 -13.70
N PRO A 26 -16.54 18.29 -12.82
CA PRO A 26 -15.71 17.57 -11.83
C PRO A 26 -16.52 16.95 -10.67
N VAL A 27 -17.83 17.18 -10.61
CA VAL A 27 -18.69 16.80 -9.47
C VAL A 27 -18.70 15.30 -9.21
N GLY A 28 -18.64 14.47 -10.26
CA GLY A 28 -18.60 13.02 -10.11
C GLY A 28 -17.34 12.51 -9.40
N TYR A 29 -16.18 13.06 -9.73
CA TYR A 29 -14.91 12.72 -9.07
C TYR A 29 -14.89 13.16 -7.61
N LEU A 30 -15.47 14.33 -7.31
CA LEU A 30 -15.61 14.84 -5.94
C LEU A 30 -16.50 13.94 -5.09
N ALA A 31 -17.64 13.49 -5.62
CA ALA A 31 -18.54 12.58 -4.90
C ALA A 31 -17.87 11.23 -4.59
N PHE A 32 -17.08 10.70 -5.54
CA PHE A 32 -16.36 9.45 -5.34
C PHE A 32 -15.18 9.61 -4.36
N ALA A 33 -14.45 10.72 -4.44
CA ALA A 33 -13.41 11.05 -3.48
C ALA A 33 -13.97 11.23 -2.06
N ALA A 34 -15.11 11.91 -1.94
CA ALA A 34 -15.82 12.05 -0.66
C ALA A 34 -16.22 10.69 -0.09
N LYS A 35 -16.76 9.76 -0.91
CA LYS A 35 -17.05 8.38 -0.49
C LYS A 35 -15.79 7.67 -0.01
N ALA A 36 -14.68 7.75 -0.74
CA ALA A 36 -13.41 7.11 -0.34
C ALA A 36 -12.93 7.63 1.02
N VAL A 37 -13.05 8.94 1.28
CA VAL A 37 -12.74 9.56 2.57
C VAL A 37 -13.69 9.07 3.67
N VAL A 38 -15.00 8.98 3.41
CA VAL A 38 -15.98 8.48 4.38
C VAL A 38 -15.69 7.02 4.74
N VAL A 39 -15.40 6.17 3.75
CA VAL A 39 -15.00 4.77 3.98
C VAL A 39 -13.74 4.71 4.84
N GLN A 40 -12.76 5.58 4.57
CA GLN A 40 -11.53 5.64 5.37
C GLN A 40 -11.80 6.07 6.82
N ILE A 41 -12.67 7.05 7.04
CA ILE A 41 -13.06 7.47 8.39
C ILE A 41 -13.77 6.33 9.12
N LEU A 42 -14.68 5.61 8.46
CA LEU A 42 -15.37 4.45 9.04
C LEU A 42 -14.40 3.31 9.36
N VAL A 43 -13.42 3.04 8.49
CA VAL A 43 -12.37 2.05 8.73
C VAL A 43 -11.47 2.48 9.88
N MET A 44 -11.11 3.75 10.00
CA MET A 44 -10.36 4.28 11.15
C MET A 44 -11.17 4.19 12.45
N ALA A 45 -12.45 4.51 12.44
CA ALA A 45 -13.33 4.37 13.59
C ALA A 45 -13.46 2.91 14.03
N TYR A 46 -13.59 1.99 13.07
CA TYR A 46 -13.62 0.55 13.34
C TYR A 46 -12.27 0.02 13.84
N SER A 47 -11.15 0.58 13.39
CA SER A 47 -9.80 0.17 13.79
C SER A 47 -9.47 0.51 15.25
N HIS A 48 -10.17 1.44 15.85
CA HIS A 48 -10.10 1.67 17.29
C HIS A 48 -10.48 0.38 18.07
N TRP A 49 -11.30 -0.48 17.47
CA TRP A 49 -11.72 -1.78 18.01
C TRP A 49 -10.90 -2.96 17.47
N SER A 50 -10.17 -2.77 16.35
CA SER A 50 -9.38 -3.81 15.66
C SER A 50 -8.14 -3.20 14.99
N PRO A 51 -6.99 -3.07 15.69
CA PRO A 51 -5.82 -2.34 15.19
C PRO A 51 -5.24 -2.81 13.84
N GLY A 52 -5.44 -4.08 13.49
CA GLY A 52 -4.94 -4.64 12.22
C GLY A 52 -5.76 -4.26 10.98
N ALA A 53 -7.00 -3.79 11.13
CA ALA A 53 -7.88 -3.48 10.01
C ALA A 53 -7.59 -2.13 9.35
N SER A 54 -6.93 -1.21 10.05
CA SER A 54 -6.69 0.17 9.60
C SER A 54 -5.72 0.27 8.43
N LEU A 55 -4.65 -0.51 8.43
CA LEU A 55 -3.61 -0.46 7.40
C LEU A 55 -4.13 -0.94 6.03
N GLY A 56 -4.88 -2.04 6.02
CA GLY A 56 -5.52 -2.54 4.79
C GLY A 56 -6.52 -1.56 4.19
N GLY A 57 -7.30 -0.88 5.04
CA GLY A 57 -8.23 0.17 4.62
C GLY A 57 -7.52 1.37 4.01
N PHE A 58 -6.38 1.78 4.56
CA PHE A 58 -5.57 2.87 4.01
C PHE A 58 -5.04 2.53 2.61
N VAL A 59 -4.46 1.33 2.43
CA VAL A 59 -3.95 0.89 1.12
C VAL A 59 -5.08 0.80 0.08
N TYR A 60 -6.25 0.28 0.49
CA TYR A 60 -7.43 0.23 -0.37
C TYR A 60 -7.86 1.62 -0.83
N THR A 61 -7.98 2.57 0.10
CA THR A 61 -8.38 3.96 -0.22
C THR A 61 -7.35 4.65 -1.10
N ALA A 62 -6.05 4.50 -0.81
CA ALA A 62 -4.98 5.05 -1.62
C ALA A 62 -5.01 4.49 -3.06
N THR A 63 -5.32 3.20 -3.21
CA THR A 63 -5.46 2.55 -4.52
C THR A 63 -6.64 3.13 -5.30
N LEU A 64 -7.78 3.37 -4.65
CA LEU A 64 -8.95 3.99 -5.28
C LEU A 64 -8.69 5.44 -5.70
N ILE A 65 -8.08 6.24 -4.83
CA ILE A 65 -7.74 7.63 -5.14
C ILE A 65 -6.76 7.68 -6.32
N GLY A 66 -5.75 6.82 -6.32
CA GLY A 66 -4.79 6.69 -7.43
C GLY A 66 -5.47 6.33 -8.75
N TYR A 67 -6.40 5.37 -8.72
CA TYR A 67 -7.18 4.98 -9.90
C TYR A 67 -8.02 6.17 -10.44
N LEU A 68 -8.75 6.88 -9.57
CA LEU A 68 -9.54 8.03 -9.95
C LEU A 68 -8.71 9.17 -10.56
N TRP A 69 -7.55 9.41 -9.97
CA TRP A 69 -6.62 10.41 -10.47
C TRP A 69 -6.10 10.07 -11.87
N ASP A 70 -5.74 8.81 -12.11
CA ASP A 70 -5.30 8.35 -13.42
C ASP A 70 -6.44 8.36 -14.44
N HIS A 71 -7.64 8.00 -14.01
CA HIS A 71 -8.84 8.05 -14.85
C HIS A 71 -9.19 9.49 -15.25
N SER A 72 -9.15 10.45 -14.30
CA SER A 72 -9.41 11.86 -14.59
C SER A 72 -8.43 12.49 -15.59
N ARG A 73 -7.23 11.90 -15.72
CA ARG A 73 -6.20 12.31 -16.67
C ARG A 73 -6.23 11.54 -18.00
N GLY A 74 -7.22 10.67 -18.19
CA GLY A 74 -7.32 9.82 -19.36
C GLY A 74 -6.22 8.75 -19.48
N LYS A 75 -5.48 8.50 -18.40
CA LYS A 75 -4.39 7.53 -18.37
C LYS A 75 -4.83 6.13 -17.97
N ALA A 76 -5.87 6.03 -17.15
CA ALA A 76 -6.47 4.73 -16.81
C ALA A 76 -7.44 4.35 -17.92
N GLY A 77 -7.19 3.22 -18.60
CA GLY A 77 -8.19 2.61 -19.47
C GLY A 77 -9.43 2.23 -18.64
N TYR A 78 -10.58 2.16 -19.32
CA TYR A 78 -11.81 1.68 -18.68
C TYR A 78 -11.58 0.29 -18.09
N PHE A 79 -12.08 0.02 -16.88
CA PHE A 79 -12.13 -1.36 -16.43
C PHE A 79 -13.14 -2.13 -17.32
N ARG A 80 -12.61 -3.12 -17.99
CA ARG A 80 -13.39 -3.91 -18.93
C ARG A 80 -14.32 -4.91 -18.25
N SER A 81 -13.99 -5.26 -16.99
CA SER A 81 -14.68 -6.31 -16.24
C SER A 81 -14.71 -5.97 -14.74
N PHE A 82 -15.83 -6.33 -14.09
CA PHE A 82 -15.91 -6.32 -12.62
C PHE A 82 -14.80 -7.16 -11.97
N TRP A 83 -14.45 -8.30 -12.57
CA TRP A 83 -13.42 -9.17 -12.03
C TRP A 83 -12.03 -8.55 -12.04
N ASP A 84 -11.69 -7.80 -13.09
CA ASP A 84 -10.42 -7.07 -13.18
C ASP A 84 -10.33 -5.98 -12.09
N TYR A 85 -11.42 -5.26 -11.87
CA TYR A 85 -11.51 -4.25 -10.83
C TYR A 85 -11.45 -4.87 -9.42
N ALA A 86 -12.22 -5.92 -9.17
CA ALA A 86 -12.23 -6.63 -7.90
C ALA A 86 -10.84 -7.19 -7.58
N LEU A 87 -10.19 -7.82 -8.55
CA LEU A 87 -8.85 -8.36 -8.42
C LEU A 87 -7.82 -7.25 -8.14
N PHE A 88 -7.92 -6.12 -8.85
CA PHE A 88 -7.05 -4.97 -8.63
C PHE A 88 -7.19 -4.39 -7.24
N THR A 89 -8.39 -4.23 -6.72
CA THR A 89 -8.63 -3.58 -5.42
C THR A 89 -8.40 -4.51 -4.24
N THR A 90 -8.74 -5.81 -4.37
CA THR A 90 -8.68 -6.79 -3.27
C THR A 90 -7.46 -7.71 -3.31
N PHE A 91 -6.50 -7.46 -4.22
CA PHE A 91 -5.35 -8.33 -4.34
C PHE A 91 -4.57 -8.44 -3.03
N PHE A 92 -4.56 -9.64 -2.47
CA PHE A 92 -4.11 -9.92 -1.10
C PHE A 92 -2.66 -9.49 -0.82
N ALA A 93 -1.75 -9.65 -1.80
CA ALA A 93 -0.34 -9.34 -1.59
C ALA A 93 -0.07 -7.84 -1.37
N LYS A 94 -0.96 -6.94 -1.84
CA LYS A 94 -0.82 -5.50 -1.63
C LYS A 94 -1.70 -4.96 -0.49
N SER A 95 -2.62 -5.78 0.05
CA SER A 95 -3.68 -5.31 0.95
C SER A 95 -3.19 -4.82 2.31
N TYR A 96 -2.02 -5.24 2.79
CA TYR A 96 -1.56 -4.88 4.14
C TYR A 96 -0.63 -3.65 4.13
N LEU A 97 0.52 -3.73 3.48
CA LEU A 97 1.52 -2.66 3.31
C LEU A 97 2.27 -2.85 1.97
N GLY A 98 1.58 -3.40 0.97
CA GLY A 98 2.15 -3.64 -0.33
C GLY A 98 2.31 -2.35 -1.15
N PRO A 99 3.03 -2.44 -2.28
CA PRO A 99 3.23 -1.31 -3.16
C PRO A 99 1.91 -0.83 -3.75
N VAL A 100 1.71 0.49 -3.75
CA VAL A 100 0.60 1.12 -4.48
C VAL A 100 0.95 1.05 -5.96
N VAL A 101 0.26 0.19 -6.69
CA VAL A 101 0.49 -0.04 -8.12
C VAL A 101 -0.63 0.61 -8.92
N ARG A 102 -0.29 1.15 -10.08
CA ARG A 102 -1.26 1.78 -10.98
C ARG A 102 -2.05 0.72 -11.74
N TYR A 103 -3.34 1.00 -11.99
CA TYR A 103 -4.26 0.10 -12.67
C TYR A 103 -3.77 -0.28 -14.09
N ASP A 104 -3.29 0.72 -14.84
CA ASP A 104 -2.82 0.58 -16.22
C ASP A 104 -1.61 -0.37 -16.37
N ARG A 105 -0.80 -0.50 -15.32
CA ARG A 105 0.37 -1.39 -15.31
C ARG A 105 0.09 -2.76 -14.70
N PHE A 106 -0.88 -2.85 -13.79
CA PHE A 106 -1.11 -4.06 -13.01
C PHE A 106 -2.09 -5.02 -13.70
N VAL A 107 -3.23 -4.51 -14.16
CA VAL A 107 -4.30 -5.34 -14.74
C VAL A 107 -3.89 -6.05 -16.03
N PRO A 108 -3.16 -5.43 -16.99
CA PRO A 108 -2.75 -6.14 -18.20
C PRO A 108 -1.86 -7.36 -17.94
N GLN A 109 -1.17 -7.41 -16.80
CA GLN A 109 -0.30 -8.54 -16.46
C GLN A 109 -1.11 -9.83 -16.21
N PHE A 110 -2.37 -9.73 -15.76
CA PHE A 110 -3.21 -10.91 -15.53
C PHE A 110 -3.51 -11.71 -16.81
N SER A 111 -3.54 -11.07 -17.95
CA SER A 111 -3.72 -11.74 -19.23
C SER A 111 -2.44 -12.44 -19.75
N GLN A 112 -1.29 -12.14 -19.15
CA GLN A 112 0.02 -12.60 -19.59
C GLN A 112 0.73 -13.48 -18.56
N LEU A 113 0.00 -13.98 -17.56
CA LEU A 113 0.57 -14.80 -16.50
C LEU A 113 1.27 -16.03 -17.10
N ARG A 114 2.59 -16.11 -16.89
CA ARG A 114 3.40 -17.27 -17.26
C ARG A 114 4.15 -17.75 -16.04
N SER A 115 3.75 -18.89 -15.53
CA SER A 115 4.48 -19.52 -14.43
C SER A 115 5.88 -19.96 -14.89
N SER A 116 6.91 -19.58 -14.14
CA SER A 116 8.28 -19.97 -14.36
C SER A 116 8.93 -20.38 -13.03
N ALA A 117 9.60 -21.50 -13.00
CA ALA A 117 10.31 -21.99 -11.81
C ALA A 117 11.31 -20.94 -11.27
N THR A 118 11.94 -20.19 -12.17
CA THR A 118 12.85 -19.09 -11.82
C THR A 118 12.16 -17.93 -11.12
N LEU A 119 10.95 -17.54 -11.53
CA LEU A 119 10.19 -16.48 -10.90
C LEU A 119 9.67 -16.92 -9.53
N ILE A 120 9.20 -18.17 -9.42
CA ILE A 120 8.78 -18.76 -8.14
C ILE A 120 9.94 -18.77 -7.15
N SER A 121 11.10 -19.26 -7.57
CA SER A 121 12.30 -19.31 -6.72
C SER A 121 12.73 -17.91 -6.26
N ARG A 122 12.82 -16.94 -7.18
CA ARG A 122 13.15 -15.55 -6.84
C ARG A 122 12.12 -14.92 -5.89
N GLY A 123 10.84 -15.17 -6.14
CA GLY A 123 9.75 -14.67 -5.30
C GLY A 123 9.82 -15.25 -3.89
N ALA A 124 10.07 -16.56 -3.77
CA ALA A 124 10.22 -17.24 -2.48
C ALA A 124 11.43 -16.69 -1.69
N VAL A 125 12.58 -16.55 -2.34
CA VAL A 125 13.78 -15.95 -1.69
C VAL A 125 13.50 -14.52 -1.23
N GLN A 126 12.84 -13.71 -2.05
CA GLN A 126 12.51 -12.34 -1.68
C GLN A 126 11.51 -12.27 -0.52
N PHE A 127 10.52 -13.16 -0.49
CA PHE A 127 9.59 -13.27 0.61
C PHE A 127 10.30 -13.62 1.92
N VAL A 128 11.21 -14.60 1.89
CA VAL A 128 12.01 -15.02 3.06
C VAL A 128 12.92 -13.89 3.55
N ILE A 129 13.54 -13.13 2.64
CA ILE A 129 14.34 -11.94 3.01
C ILE A 129 13.45 -10.89 3.70
N GLY A 130 12.26 -10.62 3.17
CA GLY A 130 11.29 -9.71 3.80
C GLY A 130 10.88 -10.21 5.19
N LEU A 131 10.57 -11.47 5.34
CA LEU A 131 10.23 -12.10 6.62
C LEU A 131 11.38 -12.00 7.63
N ALA A 132 12.61 -12.28 7.21
CA ALA A 132 13.79 -12.15 8.05
C ALA A 132 13.98 -10.69 8.52
N LYS A 133 13.82 -9.69 7.66
CA LYS A 133 13.84 -8.27 8.05
C LYS A 133 12.78 -7.94 9.10
N LYS A 134 11.57 -8.51 8.97
CA LYS A 134 10.48 -8.29 9.92
C LYS A 134 10.82 -8.87 11.28
N VAL A 135 11.15 -10.17 11.32
CA VAL A 135 11.31 -10.90 12.58
C VAL A 135 12.61 -10.53 13.30
N ILE A 136 13.72 -10.40 12.56
CA ILE A 136 15.03 -10.19 13.20
C ILE A 136 15.27 -8.71 13.52
N ILE A 137 14.92 -7.80 12.59
CA ILE A 137 15.30 -6.39 12.75
C ILE A 137 14.11 -5.55 13.24
N ALA A 138 12.97 -5.61 12.56
CA ALA A 138 11.85 -4.73 12.87
C ALA A 138 11.24 -5.05 14.23
N ASP A 139 11.00 -6.33 14.54
CA ASP A 139 10.38 -6.72 15.80
C ASP A 139 11.35 -6.49 16.98
N GLY A 140 12.65 -6.73 16.78
CA GLY A 140 13.68 -6.37 17.78
C GLY A 140 13.72 -4.87 18.06
N ALA A 141 13.62 -4.04 17.02
CA ALA A 141 13.56 -2.59 17.20
C ALA A 141 12.27 -2.12 17.88
N VAL A 142 11.13 -2.79 17.62
CA VAL A 142 9.85 -2.50 18.31
C VAL A 142 9.96 -2.82 19.80
N ILE A 143 10.54 -3.97 20.17
CA ILE A 143 10.73 -4.36 21.57
C ILE A 143 11.60 -3.33 22.27
N LEU A 144 12.75 -2.98 21.69
CA LEU A 144 13.65 -1.96 22.25
C LEU A 144 12.94 -0.61 22.41
N TYR A 145 12.15 -0.20 21.43
CA TYR A 145 11.35 1.02 21.50
C TYR A 145 10.36 0.98 22.66
N GLN A 146 9.64 -0.13 22.84
CA GLN A 146 8.64 -0.29 23.90
C GLN A 146 9.28 -0.27 25.28
N GLU A 147 10.43 -0.93 25.46
CA GLU A 147 11.17 -0.92 26.72
C GLU A 147 11.63 0.50 27.07
N LEU A 148 12.25 1.20 26.13
CA LEU A 148 12.69 2.58 26.36
C LEU A 148 11.52 3.54 26.57
N ALA A 149 10.41 3.38 25.84
CA ALA A 149 9.24 4.24 25.97
C ALA A 149 8.49 4.03 27.30
N SER A 150 8.68 2.91 27.97
CA SER A 150 8.06 2.61 29.27
C SER A 150 8.83 3.20 30.46
N LEU A 151 10.01 3.78 30.24
CA LEU A 151 10.80 4.40 31.31
C LEU A 151 10.09 5.67 31.82
N PRO A 152 10.12 5.92 33.15
CA PRO A 152 9.66 7.20 33.69
C PRO A 152 10.54 8.36 33.21
N VAL A 153 9.95 9.56 33.10
CA VAL A 153 10.62 10.74 32.51
C VAL A 153 11.92 11.11 33.25
N GLU A 154 11.98 10.86 34.54
CA GLU A 154 13.14 11.15 35.39
C GLU A 154 14.36 10.26 35.10
N GLU A 155 14.14 9.10 34.51
CA GLU A 155 15.19 8.13 34.16
C GLU A 155 15.77 8.34 32.75
N TYR A 156 15.19 9.26 31.95
CA TYR A 156 15.73 9.52 30.61
C TYR A 156 17.08 10.22 30.70
N THR A 157 18.09 9.55 30.16
CA THR A 157 19.38 10.13 29.85
C THR A 157 19.44 10.60 28.38
N PHE A 158 20.40 11.46 28.07
CA PHE A 158 20.65 11.86 26.67
C PHE A 158 20.79 10.65 25.74
N PHE A 159 21.51 9.62 26.19
CA PHE A 159 21.71 8.41 25.38
C PHE A 159 20.44 7.60 25.20
N SER A 160 19.64 7.38 26.26
CA SER A 160 18.38 6.63 26.14
C SER A 160 17.36 7.33 25.25
N ALA A 161 17.30 8.67 25.28
CA ALA A 161 16.44 9.46 24.41
C ALA A 161 16.82 9.29 22.92
N TRP A 162 18.11 9.34 22.59
CA TRP A 162 18.58 9.09 21.22
C TRP A 162 18.34 7.65 20.77
N MET A 163 18.53 6.68 21.65
CA MET A 163 18.24 5.26 21.36
C MET A 163 16.77 5.04 21.12
N LEU A 164 15.87 5.72 21.85
CA LEU A 164 14.42 5.67 21.62
C LEU A 164 14.06 6.14 20.21
N VAL A 165 14.58 7.30 19.77
CA VAL A 165 14.33 7.85 18.43
C VAL A 165 14.89 6.93 17.36
N PHE A 166 16.10 6.39 17.57
CA PHE A 166 16.72 5.47 16.62
C PHE A 166 15.94 4.16 16.51
N ALA A 167 15.51 3.57 17.63
CA ALA A 167 14.70 2.36 17.66
C ALA A 167 13.36 2.56 16.94
N ALA A 168 12.68 3.70 17.18
CA ALA A 168 11.45 4.06 16.46
C ALA A 168 11.66 4.17 14.96
N ALA A 169 12.70 4.87 14.51
CA ALA A 169 13.02 5.03 13.10
C ALA A 169 13.33 3.68 12.42
N MET A 170 14.12 2.82 13.09
CA MET A 170 14.42 1.47 12.60
C MET A 170 13.18 0.60 12.55
N ALA A 171 12.33 0.61 13.59
CA ALA A 171 11.09 -0.15 13.64
C ALA A 171 10.16 0.19 12.48
N ILE A 172 9.93 1.48 12.21
CA ILE A 172 9.07 1.94 11.12
C ILE A 172 9.67 1.58 9.77
N PHE A 173 10.94 1.92 9.54
CA PHE A 173 11.61 1.70 8.26
C PHE A 173 11.66 0.22 7.87
N PHE A 174 12.13 -0.63 8.78
CA PHE A 174 12.25 -2.06 8.49
C PHE A 174 10.90 -2.75 8.43
N THR A 175 9.88 -2.30 9.17
CA THR A 175 8.52 -2.82 9.04
C THR A 175 7.97 -2.57 7.63
N ILE A 176 8.03 -1.35 7.13
CA ILE A 176 7.53 -1.00 5.79
C ILE A 176 8.35 -1.72 4.71
N SER A 177 9.68 -1.74 4.84
CA SER A 177 10.57 -2.44 3.90
C SER A 177 10.30 -3.95 3.86
N ALA A 178 10.11 -4.58 5.01
CA ALA A 178 9.84 -6.00 5.14
C ALA A 178 8.53 -6.40 4.47
N TYR A 179 7.44 -5.71 4.77
CA TYR A 179 6.15 -5.99 4.13
C TYR A 179 6.17 -5.70 2.63
N GLY A 180 6.87 -4.66 2.19
CA GLY A 180 7.08 -4.37 0.77
C GLY A 180 7.83 -5.49 0.04
N ASP A 181 8.88 -6.05 0.66
CA ASP A 181 9.64 -7.17 0.09
C ASP A 181 8.82 -8.47 0.08
N MET A 182 8.06 -8.76 1.16
CA MET A 182 7.16 -9.92 1.20
C MET A 182 6.06 -9.81 0.13
N ALA A 183 5.41 -8.65 0.01
CA ALA A 183 4.39 -8.42 -1.01
C ALA A 183 4.94 -8.59 -2.43
N ARG A 184 6.12 -8.04 -2.70
CA ARG A 184 6.80 -8.20 -3.98
C ARG A 184 7.21 -9.64 -4.25
N GLY A 185 7.68 -10.37 -3.23
CA GLY A 185 7.99 -11.78 -3.33
C GLY A 185 6.76 -12.60 -3.74
N LEU A 186 5.62 -12.38 -3.07
CA LEU A 186 4.35 -13.01 -3.42
C LEU A 186 3.88 -12.67 -4.84
N CYS A 187 3.94 -11.39 -5.23
CA CYS A 187 3.61 -10.99 -6.61
C CYS A 187 4.49 -11.72 -7.65
N SER A 188 5.80 -11.84 -7.39
CA SER A 188 6.73 -12.54 -8.28
C SER A 188 6.41 -14.03 -8.42
N ILE A 189 5.93 -14.70 -7.36
CA ILE A 189 5.48 -16.09 -7.41
C ILE A 189 4.30 -16.24 -8.40
N PHE A 190 3.40 -15.25 -8.44
CA PHE A 190 2.29 -15.19 -9.40
C PHE A 190 2.67 -14.57 -10.75
N SER A 191 3.98 -14.39 -11.02
CA SER A 191 4.47 -13.76 -12.25
C SER A 191 3.99 -12.32 -12.45
N LEU A 192 3.66 -11.62 -11.37
CA LEU A 192 3.28 -10.23 -11.37
C LEU A 192 4.49 -9.35 -10.98
N GLU A 193 4.77 -8.37 -11.81
CA GLU A 193 5.83 -7.40 -11.53
C GLU A 193 5.24 -6.18 -10.80
N VAL A 194 5.78 -5.91 -9.62
CA VAL A 194 5.42 -4.74 -8.82
C VAL A 194 6.68 -3.94 -8.44
N PRO A 195 6.60 -2.61 -8.38
CA PRO A 195 7.73 -1.77 -8.01
C PRO A 195 8.16 -2.03 -6.55
N ARG A 196 9.36 -1.58 -6.21
CA ARG A 196 9.83 -1.57 -4.81
C ARG A 196 9.09 -0.49 -4.03
N VAL A 197 8.68 -0.79 -2.79
CA VAL A 197 8.08 0.22 -1.92
C VAL A 197 9.12 1.22 -1.45
N ILE A 198 10.32 0.74 -1.10
CA ILE A 198 11.42 1.57 -0.61
C ILE A 198 12.68 1.28 -1.43
N TYR A 199 13.33 2.35 -1.91
CA TYR A 199 14.57 2.28 -2.66
C TYR A 199 15.64 3.19 -2.07
N TYR A 200 16.37 2.70 -1.06
CA TYR A 200 17.50 3.38 -0.40
C TYR A 200 17.28 4.89 -0.11
N PRO A 201 16.28 5.27 0.70
CA PRO A 201 15.95 6.68 0.92
C PRO A 201 17.09 7.46 1.58
N TYR A 202 17.91 6.79 2.40
CA TYR A 202 19.06 7.42 3.08
C TYR A 202 20.22 7.83 2.15
N GLN A 203 20.21 7.39 0.89
CA GLN A 203 21.17 7.83 -0.13
C GLN A 203 20.69 9.06 -0.91
N ALA A 204 19.53 9.59 -0.59
CA ALA A 204 18.96 10.76 -1.25
C ALA A 204 19.74 12.02 -0.89
N LYS A 205 19.99 12.86 -1.91
CA LYS A 205 20.68 14.15 -1.75
C LYS A 205 19.74 15.31 -1.43
N SER A 206 18.42 15.09 -1.53
CA SER A 206 17.39 16.09 -1.23
C SER A 206 16.18 15.44 -0.59
N VAL A 207 15.37 16.25 0.14
CA VAL A 207 14.11 15.78 0.76
C VAL A 207 13.12 15.29 -0.29
N VAL A 208 13.03 15.97 -1.43
CA VAL A 208 12.16 15.58 -2.54
C VAL A 208 12.57 14.21 -3.09
N GLU A 209 13.86 13.99 -3.28
CA GLU A 209 14.40 12.71 -3.71
C GLU A 209 14.16 11.61 -2.67
N CYS A 210 14.32 11.91 -1.38
CA CYS A 210 14.03 10.98 -0.29
C CYS A 210 12.57 10.51 -0.34
N VAL A 211 11.63 11.44 -0.44
CA VAL A 211 10.19 11.12 -0.53
C VAL A 211 9.87 10.30 -1.79
N SER A 212 10.46 10.64 -2.94
CA SER A 212 10.25 9.89 -4.18
C SER A 212 10.81 8.46 -4.11
N ARG A 213 11.83 8.20 -3.28
CA ARG A 213 12.42 6.88 -3.08
C ARG A 213 11.67 6.02 -2.05
N ILE A 214 10.79 6.61 -1.23
CA ILE A 214 9.96 5.89 -0.26
C ILE A 214 8.69 5.31 -0.90
N ASN A 215 8.18 5.93 -1.96
CA ASN A 215 6.98 5.45 -2.64
C ASN A 215 7.20 5.55 -4.15
N MET A 216 7.80 4.53 -4.72
CA MET A 216 7.99 4.44 -6.18
C MET A 216 6.73 3.82 -6.81
N PRO A 217 5.92 4.62 -7.53
CA PRO A 217 4.75 4.11 -8.25
C PRO A 217 5.13 3.33 -9.52
#